data_363266cbd8eabbce960b909eb95b3d84
#
_entry.id   363266cbd8eabbce960b909eb95b3d84
#
_cell.length_a   1.000
_cell.length_b   1.000
_cell.length_c   1.000
_cell.angle_alpha   90.00
_cell.angle_beta   90.00
_cell.angle_gamma   90.00
#
_symmetry.space_group_name_H-M   'P 1'
#
loop_
_entity.id
_entity.type
_entity.pdbx_description
1 polymer ?
#
loop_
_entity_poly.entity_id
_entity_poly.type
_entity_poly.pdbx_seq_one_letter_code
_entity_poly.pdbx_strand_id
1 'polypeptide(L)'
;MPAVTYNGYLQSITFIFILSDDSAEIIFVQLKKAEFMRSTFKVLFYLKRTKSTPRAVYPVMGRITVNGTISQFSAKINVPEQLWEVKGGRAKGKSVESERINRHLDNIRIQIGKHYQSICDHDAYVTAEKVKNAWLGMGERYRTLVDVFEHYTNDLFKRIGVDRSESTWWRYRAVLGHLRAFLKHEYNLHDIPLLELEQSFIEQYHVYLKTVCHLKAGSACRYIDCLNNVVRISFNNGLMPRNSFALYRYSAPREPRTFLSEEVLRIFQTTRLKSAKHEYHRDLFLFSCFTGICYKDMRYLTCEQIIPDTKGHLWIHGNRCKTGGEYMVKFLPAALRLLEKYRGTAPSPLAFDMPKLSSINCSLRRITKQCGISRHITFHAARHTFATTLCLSQGIPLSTVSKMLGHKQITTTQIYAQTTPIMIEDAIDRVESRLGGKFAV
;
A
#
# COMPACT_ATOMS: atom_id res chain seq x y z
N MET A 1 -6.55 -37.83 -23.37
CA MET A 1 -5.46 -38.53 -24.09
C MET A 1 -4.14 -38.12 -23.47
N PRO A 2 -3.15 -39.00 -23.24
CA PRO A 2 -1.95 -38.66 -22.50
C PRO A 2 -0.98 -37.83 -23.35
N ALA A 3 -0.38 -36.83 -22.71
CA ALA A 3 0.66 -35.98 -23.30
C ALA A 3 1.92 -36.81 -23.56
N VAL A 4 2.40 -36.83 -24.80
CA VAL A 4 3.66 -37.44 -25.19
C VAL A 4 4.76 -36.41 -25.05
N THR A 5 5.64 -36.59 -24.07
CA THR A 5 6.85 -35.76 -23.86
C THR A 5 7.99 -36.36 -24.69
N TYR A 6 8.47 -35.63 -25.71
CA TYR A 6 9.75 -35.93 -26.37
C TYR A 6 10.84 -35.08 -25.74
N ASN A 7 11.81 -35.74 -25.11
CA ASN A 7 13.04 -35.10 -24.62
C ASN A 7 14.10 -35.15 -25.70
N GLY A 8 14.31 -34.06 -26.41
CA GLY A 8 15.46 -33.87 -27.29
C GLY A 8 16.41 -32.85 -26.72
N TYR A 9 17.59 -33.28 -26.33
CA TYR A 9 18.67 -32.38 -25.90
C TYR A 9 19.43 -31.88 -27.13
N LEU A 10 19.21 -30.62 -27.52
CA LEU A 10 20.17 -29.84 -28.28
C LEU A 10 20.48 -28.60 -27.47
N GLN A 11 21.74 -28.52 -27.02
CA GLN A 11 22.38 -27.43 -26.25
C GLN A 11 21.47 -26.24 -25.92
N SER A 12 20.94 -26.25 -24.69
CA SER A 12 20.41 -25.10 -23.93
C SER A 12 18.98 -24.60 -24.14
N ILE A 13 18.06 -25.34 -24.76
CA ILE A 13 16.65 -24.91 -24.88
C ILE A 13 15.72 -26.08 -24.61
N THR A 14 14.83 -25.97 -23.63
CA THR A 14 13.76 -26.95 -23.38
C THR A 14 12.49 -26.43 -24.06
N PHE A 15 11.92 -27.20 -24.98
CA PHE A 15 10.66 -26.89 -25.64
C PHE A 15 9.52 -27.62 -24.91
N ILE A 16 8.49 -26.89 -24.55
CA ILE A 16 7.21 -27.46 -24.09
C ILE A 16 6.18 -27.21 -25.18
N PHE A 17 5.62 -28.28 -25.73
CA PHE A 17 4.51 -28.22 -26.67
C PHE A 17 3.20 -28.30 -25.89
N ILE A 18 2.35 -27.31 -26.05
CA ILE A 18 0.97 -27.33 -25.58
C ILE A 18 0.09 -27.41 -26.81
N LEU A 19 -0.59 -28.53 -26.98
CA LEU A 19 -1.61 -28.72 -28.05
C LEU A 19 -2.95 -28.21 -27.49
N SER A 20 -3.55 -27.20 -28.11
CA SER A 20 -4.94 -26.82 -27.91
C SER A 20 -5.76 -27.31 -29.11
N ASP A 21 -7.00 -27.74 -28.84
CA ASP A 21 -7.83 -28.57 -29.77
C ASP A 21 -8.37 -27.84 -31.03
N ASP A 22 -8.13 -26.56 -31.27
CA ASP A 22 -8.81 -25.85 -32.39
C ASP A 22 -8.01 -24.91 -33.28
N SER A 23 -6.70 -24.79 -33.13
CA SER A 23 -5.83 -24.14 -34.11
C SER A 23 -4.36 -24.36 -33.78
N ALA A 24 -3.59 -24.85 -34.77
CA ALA A 24 -2.14 -25.06 -34.58
C ALA A 24 -1.38 -23.71 -34.65
N GLU A 25 -1.41 -22.90 -33.61
CA GLU A 25 -0.51 -21.80 -33.47
C GLU A 25 0.69 -22.23 -32.63
N ILE A 26 1.88 -22.19 -33.24
CA ILE A 26 3.15 -22.45 -32.54
C ILE A 26 3.52 -21.18 -31.77
N ILE A 27 3.19 -21.14 -30.49
CA ILE A 27 3.65 -20.06 -29.61
C ILE A 27 5.06 -20.39 -29.12
N PHE A 28 6.07 -19.69 -29.65
CA PHE A 28 7.42 -19.75 -29.14
C PHE A 28 7.52 -18.99 -27.81
N VAL A 29 7.43 -19.70 -26.70
CA VAL A 29 7.76 -19.13 -25.39
C VAL A 29 9.26 -19.31 -25.17
N GLN A 30 10.02 -18.26 -25.37
CA GLN A 30 11.44 -18.22 -25.04
C GLN A 30 11.57 -18.11 -23.50
N LEU A 31 11.60 -19.25 -22.83
CA LEU A 31 12.01 -19.29 -21.41
C LEU A 31 13.49 -18.91 -21.37
N LYS A 32 13.79 -17.68 -20.95
CA LYS A 32 15.14 -17.34 -20.52
C LYS A 32 15.56 -18.37 -19.49
N LYS A 33 16.57 -19.19 -19.81
CA LYS A 33 17.25 -20.05 -18.88
C LYS A 33 17.59 -19.19 -17.69
N ALA A 34 17.04 -19.50 -16.51
CA ALA A 34 17.70 -19.08 -15.28
C ALA A 34 19.10 -19.70 -15.37
N GLU A 35 20.07 -18.94 -15.80
CA GLU A 35 21.46 -19.32 -15.62
C GLU A 35 21.61 -19.54 -14.14
N PHE A 36 21.77 -20.81 -13.76
CA PHE A 36 22.38 -21.18 -12.51
C PHE A 36 23.79 -20.59 -12.60
N MET A 37 23.90 -19.30 -12.30
CA MET A 37 25.19 -18.66 -12.12
C MET A 37 25.87 -19.44 -11.01
N ARG A 38 26.87 -20.25 -11.37
CA ARG A 38 27.74 -20.90 -10.40
C ARG A 38 28.24 -19.80 -9.50
N SER A 39 27.78 -19.78 -8.27
CA SER A 39 28.19 -18.79 -7.27
C SER A 39 29.72 -18.79 -7.22
N THR A 40 30.33 -17.71 -7.70
CA THR A 40 31.80 -17.59 -7.68
C THR A 40 32.22 -17.08 -6.32
N PHE A 41 32.61 -18.00 -5.44
CA PHE A 41 33.19 -17.64 -4.16
C PHE A 41 34.72 -17.89 -4.18
N LYS A 42 35.49 -16.85 -3.87
CA LYS A 42 36.96 -16.93 -3.83
C LYS A 42 37.54 -16.03 -2.75
N VAL A 43 38.50 -16.56 -1.98
CA VAL A 43 39.30 -15.81 -1.00
C VAL A 43 40.76 -15.87 -1.41
N LEU A 44 41.34 -14.70 -1.65
CA LEU A 44 42.76 -14.54 -2.06
C LEU A 44 43.50 -13.70 -1.02
N PHE A 45 44.78 -13.99 -0.83
CA PHE A 45 45.67 -13.19 0.00
C PHE A 45 46.78 -12.60 -0.84
N TYR A 46 47.24 -11.37 -0.48
CA TYR A 46 48.31 -10.67 -1.16
C TYR A 46 49.01 -9.69 -0.20
N LEU A 47 50.26 -9.33 -0.52
CA LEU A 47 51.02 -8.32 0.23
C LEU A 47 50.61 -6.90 -0.20
N LYS A 48 50.32 -6.02 0.74
CA LYS A 48 50.09 -4.60 0.48
C LYS A 48 51.41 -3.86 0.40
N ARG A 49 51.95 -3.69 -0.83
CA ARG A 49 53.16 -2.90 -1.10
C ARG A 49 52.80 -1.41 -1.15
N THR A 50 53.52 -0.58 -0.40
CA THR A 50 53.44 0.88 -0.47
C THR A 50 54.56 1.41 -1.35
N LYS A 51 54.29 2.34 -2.26
CA LYS A 51 55.26 2.84 -3.25
C LYS A 51 56.41 3.68 -2.63
N SER A 52 56.31 4.13 -1.40
CA SER A 52 57.18 5.17 -0.84
C SER A 52 58.40 4.68 -0.07
N THR A 53 58.46 3.43 0.40
CA THR A 53 59.62 2.87 1.10
C THR A 53 59.61 1.34 1.08
N PRO A 54 60.73 0.68 0.61
CA PRO A 54 60.86 -0.75 0.79
C PRO A 54 60.90 -1.10 2.29
N ARG A 55 60.03 -1.96 2.72
CA ARG A 55 59.99 -2.46 4.10
C ARG A 55 60.47 -3.91 4.13
N ALA A 56 61.15 -4.31 5.20
CA ALA A 56 61.55 -5.70 5.38
C ALA A 56 60.31 -6.65 5.51
N VAL A 57 59.17 -6.13 5.94
CA VAL A 57 57.91 -6.86 6.16
C VAL A 57 56.72 -6.08 5.65
N TYR A 58 55.79 -6.74 5.01
CA TYR A 58 54.54 -6.16 4.46
C TYR A 58 53.32 -6.76 5.08
N PRO A 59 52.24 -5.96 5.28
CA PRO A 59 50.97 -6.46 5.78
C PRO A 59 50.28 -7.32 4.69
N VAL A 60 49.71 -8.46 5.13
CA VAL A 60 48.89 -9.33 4.28
C VAL A 60 47.47 -8.85 4.27
N MET A 61 46.94 -8.64 3.06
CA MET A 61 45.56 -8.33 2.81
C MET A 61 44.84 -9.52 2.22
N GLY A 62 43.57 -9.70 2.59
CA GLY A 62 42.67 -10.65 1.98
C GLY A 62 41.66 -9.96 1.05
N ARG A 63 41.26 -10.65 0.00
CA ARG A 63 40.17 -10.24 -0.92
C ARG A 63 39.14 -11.36 -1.04
N ILE A 64 37.93 -11.05 -0.71
CA ILE A 64 36.76 -11.90 -0.91
C ILE A 64 36.11 -11.49 -2.23
N THR A 65 35.79 -12.44 -3.09
CA THR A 65 35.02 -12.23 -4.32
C THR A 65 33.79 -13.15 -4.27
N VAL A 66 32.60 -12.59 -4.46
CA VAL A 66 31.32 -13.31 -4.51
C VAL A 66 30.50 -12.72 -5.64
N ASN A 67 30.12 -13.50 -6.62
CA ASN A 67 29.24 -13.10 -7.74
C ASN A 67 29.62 -11.75 -8.37
N GLY A 68 30.92 -11.53 -8.59
CA GLY A 68 31.46 -10.28 -9.16
C GLY A 68 31.65 -9.14 -8.15
N THR A 69 31.09 -9.23 -6.94
CA THR A 69 31.36 -8.24 -5.86
C THR A 69 32.69 -8.53 -5.18
N ILE A 70 33.40 -7.49 -4.77
CA ILE A 70 34.73 -7.59 -4.16
C ILE A 70 34.76 -6.83 -2.85
N SER A 71 35.33 -7.45 -1.80
CA SER A 71 35.61 -6.77 -0.54
C SER A 71 37.00 -7.15 -0.03
N GLN A 72 37.70 -6.20 0.60
CA GLN A 72 39.03 -6.36 1.12
C GLN A 72 39.08 -6.27 2.63
N PHE A 73 40.03 -7.01 3.24
CA PHE A 73 40.25 -6.98 4.69
C PHE A 73 41.71 -7.18 5.04
N SER A 74 42.14 -6.83 6.23
CA SER A 74 43.49 -7.11 6.73
C SER A 74 43.54 -8.49 7.37
N ALA A 75 44.51 -9.33 7.03
CA ALA A 75 44.77 -10.58 7.69
C ALA A 75 45.45 -10.41 9.07
N LYS A 76 45.75 -9.17 9.47
CA LYS A 76 46.41 -8.79 10.75
C LYS A 76 47.75 -9.51 10.98
N ILE A 77 48.42 -9.89 9.91
CA ILE A 77 49.79 -10.42 9.95
C ILE A 77 50.68 -9.66 8.98
N ASN A 78 51.96 -9.59 9.31
CA ASN A 78 53.00 -9.03 8.47
C ASN A 78 53.96 -10.15 8.07
N VAL A 79 54.40 -10.15 6.78
CA VAL A 79 55.25 -11.20 6.21
C VAL A 79 56.40 -10.58 5.45
N PRO A 80 57.65 -11.11 5.64
CA PRO A 80 58.79 -10.71 4.79
C PRO A 80 58.52 -11.02 3.32
N GLU A 81 58.90 -10.10 2.41
CA GLU A 81 58.66 -10.27 1.00
C GLU A 81 59.29 -11.53 0.43
N GLN A 82 60.48 -11.88 0.92
CA GLN A 82 61.24 -13.06 0.50
C GLN A 82 60.49 -14.38 0.82
N LEU A 83 59.70 -14.39 1.86
CA LEU A 83 58.88 -15.56 2.26
C LEU A 83 57.54 -15.64 1.54
N TRP A 84 57.19 -14.67 0.68
CA TRP A 84 55.85 -14.65 0.06
C TRP A 84 55.85 -15.22 -1.36
N GLU A 85 54.92 -16.14 -1.63
CA GLU A 85 54.64 -16.65 -2.96
C GLU A 85 53.41 -15.93 -3.57
N VAL A 86 53.64 -15.11 -4.59
CA VAL A 86 52.59 -14.28 -5.18
C VAL A 86 51.53 -15.12 -5.88
N LYS A 87 51.89 -16.16 -6.61
CA LYS A 87 50.95 -17.02 -7.34
C LYS A 87 50.08 -17.83 -6.41
N GLY A 88 50.63 -18.35 -5.32
CA GLY A 88 49.92 -19.14 -4.34
C GLY A 88 49.16 -18.30 -3.29
N GLY A 89 49.51 -17.03 -3.11
CA GLY A 89 48.97 -16.15 -2.07
C GLY A 89 49.23 -16.70 -0.65
N ARG A 90 50.48 -17.27 -0.43
CA ARG A 90 50.88 -17.92 0.81
C ARG A 90 52.40 -17.80 1.04
N ALA A 91 52.88 -18.17 2.21
CA ALA A 91 54.28 -18.20 2.51
C ALA A 91 55.01 -19.38 1.84
N LYS A 92 56.23 -19.17 1.34
CA LYS A 92 57.11 -20.17 0.70
C LYS A 92 57.81 -21.04 1.75
N GLY A 93 58.18 -22.26 1.33
CA GLY A 93 59.03 -23.16 2.10
C GLY A 93 58.27 -23.91 3.25
N LYS A 94 59.06 -24.69 4.01
CA LYS A 94 58.59 -25.52 5.11
C LYS A 94 59.15 -25.06 6.48
N SER A 95 59.55 -23.79 6.60
CA SER A 95 59.97 -23.26 7.89
C SER A 95 58.83 -23.17 8.87
N VAL A 96 59.12 -23.27 10.17
CA VAL A 96 58.10 -23.15 11.23
C VAL A 96 57.28 -21.85 11.10
N GLU A 97 57.95 -20.77 10.66
CA GLU A 97 57.29 -19.49 10.43
C GLU A 97 56.34 -19.54 9.20
N SER A 98 56.79 -20.13 8.09
CA SER A 98 55.97 -20.31 6.90
C SER A 98 54.73 -21.18 7.19
N GLU A 99 54.90 -22.25 7.94
CA GLU A 99 53.79 -23.10 8.37
C GLU A 99 52.81 -22.37 9.27
N ARG A 100 53.31 -21.56 10.23
CA ARG A 100 52.46 -20.74 11.11
C ARG A 100 51.63 -19.73 10.32
N ILE A 101 52.26 -19.01 9.38
CA ILE A 101 51.60 -18.06 8.50
C ILE A 101 50.52 -18.76 7.67
N ASN A 102 50.88 -19.87 7.01
CA ASN A 102 49.96 -20.61 6.16
C ASN A 102 48.78 -21.17 6.93
N ARG A 103 49.00 -21.73 8.13
CA ARG A 103 47.95 -22.20 9.02
C ARG A 103 46.97 -21.05 9.42
N HIS A 104 47.49 -19.88 9.71
CA HIS A 104 46.68 -18.71 10.01
C HIS A 104 45.83 -18.26 8.82
N LEU A 105 46.37 -18.22 7.61
CA LEU A 105 45.67 -17.87 6.37
C LEU A 105 44.58 -18.92 6.04
N ASP A 106 44.88 -20.21 6.20
CA ASP A 106 43.94 -21.28 5.98
C ASP A 106 42.77 -21.24 7.00
N ASN A 107 43.05 -20.93 8.26
CA ASN A 107 42.02 -20.71 9.27
C ASN A 107 41.06 -19.56 8.91
N ILE A 108 41.61 -18.42 8.45
CA ILE A 108 40.81 -17.28 7.97
C ILE A 108 39.93 -17.74 6.79
N ARG A 109 40.51 -18.46 5.83
CA ARG A 109 39.79 -18.97 4.64
C ARG A 109 38.63 -19.88 5.04
N ILE A 110 38.84 -20.80 5.99
CA ILE A 110 37.85 -21.74 6.52
C ILE A 110 36.74 -20.96 7.23
N GLN A 111 37.06 -20.00 8.08
CA GLN A 111 36.06 -19.18 8.80
C GLN A 111 35.19 -18.37 7.82
N ILE A 112 35.82 -17.70 6.86
CA ILE A 112 35.09 -16.95 5.82
C ILE A 112 34.19 -17.89 5.01
N GLY A 113 34.68 -19.13 4.68
CA GLY A 113 33.88 -20.13 3.99
C GLY A 113 32.65 -20.58 4.80
N LYS A 114 32.80 -20.77 6.12
CA LYS A 114 31.66 -21.10 7.01
C LYS A 114 30.60 -19.99 7.02
N HIS A 115 31.03 -18.73 7.14
CA HIS A 115 30.12 -17.59 7.09
C HIS A 115 29.44 -17.45 5.72
N TYR A 116 30.19 -17.66 4.62
CA TYR A 116 29.62 -17.67 3.28
C TYR A 116 28.53 -18.75 3.15
N GLN A 117 28.80 -19.99 3.59
CA GLN A 117 27.84 -21.07 3.53
C GLN A 117 26.60 -20.76 4.39
N SER A 118 26.81 -20.31 5.63
CA SER A 118 25.71 -19.93 6.52
C SER A 118 24.83 -18.83 5.92
N ILE A 119 25.40 -17.85 5.23
CA ILE A 119 24.64 -16.80 4.55
C ILE A 119 23.90 -17.38 3.35
N CYS A 120 24.51 -18.27 2.56
CA CYS A 120 23.84 -18.94 1.44
C CYS A 120 22.65 -19.78 1.86
N ASP A 121 22.72 -20.41 3.05
CA ASP A 121 21.67 -21.27 3.57
C ASP A 121 20.44 -20.48 4.07
N HIS A 122 20.62 -19.22 4.45
CA HIS A 122 19.58 -18.36 5.05
C HIS A 122 19.15 -17.19 4.17
N ASP A 123 20.05 -16.71 3.29
CA ASP A 123 19.85 -15.51 2.50
C ASP A 123 20.01 -15.83 1.00
N ALA A 124 19.05 -15.44 0.21
CA ALA A 124 19.09 -15.66 -1.24
C ALA A 124 20.08 -14.72 -1.98
N TYR A 125 20.65 -13.73 -1.30
CA TYR A 125 21.59 -12.79 -1.89
C TYR A 125 22.85 -12.65 -1.03
N VAL A 126 24.00 -13.02 -1.61
CA VAL A 126 25.29 -13.02 -0.93
C VAL A 126 26.25 -12.08 -1.65
N THR A 127 26.83 -11.09 -0.91
CA THR A 127 27.90 -10.22 -1.40
C THR A 127 29.19 -10.46 -0.64
N ALA A 128 30.32 -10.09 -1.26
CA ALA A 128 31.62 -10.16 -0.60
C ALA A 128 31.69 -9.31 0.68
N GLU A 129 30.99 -8.18 0.71
CA GLU A 129 30.92 -7.31 1.87
C GLU A 129 30.13 -7.92 3.02
N LYS A 130 28.99 -8.56 2.73
CA LYS A 130 28.17 -9.26 3.71
C LYS A 130 28.95 -10.38 4.39
N VAL A 131 29.69 -11.17 3.60
CA VAL A 131 30.56 -12.24 4.12
C VAL A 131 31.70 -11.68 4.97
N LYS A 132 32.36 -10.58 4.53
CA LYS A 132 33.39 -9.90 5.32
C LYS A 132 32.85 -9.42 6.66
N ASN A 133 31.71 -8.73 6.65
CA ASN A 133 31.11 -8.16 7.86
C ASN A 133 30.66 -9.25 8.84
N ALA A 134 30.09 -10.35 8.35
CA ALA A 134 29.75 -11.51 9.19
C ALA A 134 30.98 -12.13 9.85
N TRP A 135 32.09 -12.29 9.09
CA TRP A 135 33.35 -12.82 9.62
C TRP A 135 34.00 -11.87 10.63
N LEU A 136 33.94 -10.54 10.41
CA LEU A 136 34.49 -9.54 11.34
C LEU A 136 33.64 -9.34 12.59
N GLY A 137 32.48 -10.03 12.71
CA GLY A 137 31.52 -9.78 13.79
C GLY A 137 30.84 -8.41 13.68
N MET A 138 31.10 -7.69 12.60
CA MET A 138 30.38 -6.48 12.23
C MET A 138 29.09 -6.92 11.50
N GLY A 139 28.20 -7.55 12.21
CA GLY A 139 26.87 -7.87 11.73
C GLY A 139 26.13 -6.55 11.46
N GLU A 140 26.34 -5.96 10.30
CA GLU A 140 25.34 -5.05 9.75
C GLU A 140 24.09 -5.87 9.64
N ARG A 141 23.17 -5.64 10.55
CA ARG A 141 21.77 -5.99 10.33
C ARG A 141 21.32 -5.11 9.20
N TYR A 142 21.58 -5.56 7.95
CA TYR A 142 20.93 -4.93 6.81
C TYR A 142 19.45 -4.91 7.10
N ARG A 143 18.91 -3.72 7.26
CA ARG A 143 17.47 -3.59 7.40
C ARG A 143 16.84 -4.02 6.09
N THR A 144 16.02 -5.04 6.15
CA THR A 144 15.34 -5.60 4.99
C THR A 144 13.92 -5.05 4.90
N LEU A 145 13.34 -5.10 3.71
CA LEU A 145 12.05 -4.49 3.42
C LEU A 145 10.91 -5.13 4.21
N VAL A 146 10.88 -6.46 4.28
CA VAL A 146 9.83 -7.19 5.02
C VAL A 146 9.97 -6.94 6.51
N ASP A 147 11.19 -6.96 7.06
CA ASP A 147 11.45 -6.69 8.48
C ASP A 147 10.95 -5.29 8.89
N VAL A 148 11.32 -4.23 8.17
CA VAL A 148 10.85 -2.88 8.49
C VAL A 148 9.35 -2.71 8.29
N PHE A 149 8.78 -3.37 7.28
CA PHE A 149 7.34 -3.33 7.03
C PHE A 149 6.57 -4.04 8.13
N GLU A 150 7.07 -5.16 8.62
CA GLU A 150 6.49 -5.91 9.74
C GLU A 150 6.56 -5.13 11.05
N HIS A 151 7.72 -4.52 11.36
CA HIS A 151 7.86 -3.64 12.51
C HIS A 151 6.86 -2.49 12.46
N TYR A 152 6.74 -1.81 11.31
CA TYR A 152 5.77 -0.74 11.13
C TYR A 152 4.32 -1.22 11.31
N THR A 153 3.99 -2.40 10.78
CA THR A 153 2.65 -2.99 10.92
C THR A 153 2.34 -3.34 12.39
N ASN A 154 3.31 -3.85 13.13
CA ASN A 154 3.18 -4.15 14.56
C ASN A 154 3.03 -2.86 15.40
N ASP A 155 3.72 -1.78 15.03
CA ASP A 155 3.53 -0.48 15.68
C ASP A 155 2.15 0.12 15.40
N LEU A 156 1.63 -0.04 14.19
CA LEU A 156 0.25 0.33 13.87
C LEU A 156 -0.76 -0.42 14.75
N PHE A 157 -0.50 -1.71 15.01
CA PHE A 157 -1.37 -2.53 15.88
C PHE A 157 -1.43 -1.95 17.30
N LYS A 158 -0.30 -1.59 17.90
CA LYS A 158 -0.23 -0.97 19.23
C LYS A 158 -0.97 0.36 19.33
N ARG A 159 -1.14 1.05 18.20
CA ARG A 159 -1.76 2.38 18.12
C ARG A 159 -3.26 2.34 17.77
N ILE A 160 -3.84 1.14 17.62
CA ILE A 160 -5.29 0.99 17.39
C ILE A 160 -6.06 1.54 18.59
N GLY A 161 -7.03 2.41 18.32
CA GLY A 161 -7.84 3.06 19.35
C GLY A 161 -7.22 4.33 19.95
N VAL A 162 -5.92 4.56 19.75
CA VAL A 162 -5.25 5.81 20.19
C VAL A 162 -5.31 6.84 19.06
N ASP A 163 -4.59 6.61 17.95
CA ASP A 163 -4.53 7.52 16.81
C ASP A 163 -4.65 6.80 15.45
N ARG A 164 -4.79 5.49 15.46
CA ARG A 164 -4.93 4.65 14.26
C ARG A 164 -6.20 3.80 14.33
N SER A 165 -6.80 3.59 13.15
CA SER A 165 -7.95 2.70 13.04
C SER A 165 -7.52 1.27 12.74
N GLU A 166 -8.27 0.30 13.26
CA GLU A 166 -8.08 -1.12 12.97
C GLU A 166 -8.07 -1.41 11.46
N SER A 167 -8.93 -0.73 10.68
CA SER A 167 -8.97 -0.86 9.22
C SER A 167 -7.67 -0.42 8.52
N THR A 168 -6.92 0.51 9.12
CA THR A 168 -5.60 0.90 8.63
C THR A 168 -4.61 -0.23 8.85
N TRP A 169 -4.57 -0.80 10.06
CA TRP A 169 -3.73 -1.96 10.36
C TRP A 169 -4.01 -3.16 9.45
N TRP A 170 -5.28 -3.53 9.26
CA TRP A 170 -5.65 -4.62 8.35
C TRP A 170 -5.15 -4.41 6.93
N ARG A 171 -5.17 -3.16 6.45
CA ARG A 171 -4.64 -2.82 5.12
C ARG A 171 -3.14 -3.07 5.04
N TYR A 172 -2.35 -2.59 6.00
CA TYR A 172 -0.90 -2.80 6.01
C TYR A 172 -0.56 -4.30 6.14
N ARG A 173 -1.28 -5.03 6.97
CA ARG A 173 -1.13 -6.48 7.08
C ARG A 173 -1.41 -7.20 5.76
N ALA A 174 -2.45 -6.82 5.04
CA ALA A 174 -2.75 -7.37 3.71
C ALA A 174 -1.63 -7.05 2.71
N VAL A 175 -1.13 -5.79 2.70
CA VAL A 175 -0.02 -5.38 1.83
C VAL A 175 1.24 -6.17 2.14
N LEU A 176 1.57 -6.41 3.42
CA LEU A 176 2.71 -7.25 3.82
C LEU A 176 2.57 -8.69 3.28
N GLY A 177 1.36 -9.26 3.34
CA GLY A 177 1.09 -10.57 2.75
C GLY A 177 1.35 -10.62 1.25
N HIS A 178 0.85 -9.62 0.50
CA HIS A 178 1.09 -9.51 -0.95
C HIS A 178 2.55 -9.23 -1.28
N LEU A 179 3.26 -8.45 -0.45
CA LEU A 179 4.69 -8.18 -0.64
C LEU A 179 5.53 -9.45 -0.51
N ARG A 180 5.27 -10.27 0.52
CA ARG A 180 5.92 -11.58 0.69
C ARG A 180 5.65 -12.52 -0.47
N ALA A 181 4.40 -12.57 -0.94
CA ALA A 181 4.01 -13.38 -2.09
C ALA A 181 4.69 -12.89 -3.38
N PHE A 182 4.81 -11.58 -3.58
CA PHE A 182 5.52 -10.99 -4.71
C PHE A 182 7.01 -11.32 -4.70
N LEU A 183 7.69 -11.16 -3.57
CA LEU A 183 9.11 -11.50 -3.43
C LEU A 183 9.35 -12.97 -3.74
N LYS A 184 8.45 -13.86 -3.29
CA LYS A 184 8.55 -15.28 -3.60
C LYS A 184 8.30 -15.58 -5.08
N HIS A 185 7.33 -14.89 -5.70
CA HIS A 185 6.93 -15.10 -7.09
C HIS A 185 7.98 -14.62 -8.09
N GLU A 186 8.43 -13.36 -7.95
CA GLU A 186 9.31 -12.71 -8.93
C GLU A 186 10.79 -13.03 -8.71
N TYR A 187 11.22 -13.09 -7.43
CA TYR A 187 12.65 -13.17 -7.09
C TYR A 187 13.02 -14.49 -6.41
N ASN A 188 12.04 -15.33 -6.05
CA ASN A 188 12.24 -16.52 -5.20
C ASN A 188 12.94 -16.18 -3.86
N LEU A 189 12.68 -14.98 -3.32
CA LEU A 189 13.23 -14.46 -2.07
C LEU A 189 12.18 -14.46 -0.96
N HIS A 190 12.64 -14.46 0.30
CA HIS A 190 11.80 -14.22 1.47
C HIS A 190 11.82 -12.75 1.89
N ASP A 191 12.91 -12.04 1.62
CA ASP A 191 13.10 -10.62 1.93
C ASP A 191 14.17 -10.02 1.03
N ILE A 192 14.31 -8.67 1.01
CA ILE A 192 15.30 -7.94 0.22
C ILE A 192 15.89 -6.80 1.05
N PRO A 193 17.23 -6.54 1.01
CA PRO A 193 17.84 -5.41 1.68
C PRO A 193 17.27 -4.07 1.17
N LEU A 194 17.02 -3.12 2.07
CA LEU A 194 16.56 -1.77 1.68
C LEU A 194 17.50 -1.06 0.71
N LEU A 195 18.80 -1.34 0.81
CA LEU A 195 19.84 -0.75 -0.04
C LEU A 195 19.76 -1.21 -1.51
N GLU A 196 19.13 -2.34 -1.77
CA GLU A 196 18.97 -2.93 -3.10
C GLU A 196 17.65 -2.59 -3.77
N LEU A 197 16.80 -1.80 -3.08
CA LEU A 197 15.55 -1.35 -3.66
C LEU A 197 15.81 -0.33 -4.77
N GLU A 198 15.35 -0.66 -5.97
CA GLU A 198 15.32 0.21 -7.13
C GLU A 198 13.89 0.59 -7.51
N GLN A 199 13.73 1.60 -8.37
CA GLN A 199 12.41 1.99 -8.88
C GLN A 199 11.71 0.84 -9.62
N SER A 200 12.46 0.01 -10.33
CA SER A 200 11.96 -1.18 -11.03
C SER A 200 11.19 -2.14 -10.11
N PHE A 201 11.58 -2.24 -8.84
CA PHE A 201 10.89 -3.07 -7.85
C PHE A 201 9.44 -2.66 -7.64
N ILE A 202 9.16 -1.36 -7.43
CA ILE A 202 7.79 -0.89 -7.21
C ILE A 202 6.96 -0.97 -8.49
N GLU A 203 7.59 -0.80 -9.66
CA GLU A 203 6.93 -0.96 -10.96
C GLU A 203 6.47 -2.42 -11.15
N GLN A 204 7.36 -3.38 -10.94
CA GLN A 204 7.05 -4.81 -11.01
C GLN A 204 6.01 -5.23 -9.97
N TYR A 205 6.12 -4.72 -8.74
CA TYR A 205 5.11 -4.97 -7.71
C TYR A 205 3.72 -4.45 -8.12
N HIS A 206 3.65 -3.27 -8.73
CA HIS A 206 2.38 -2.72 -9.24
C HIS A 206 1.79 -3.58 -10.36
N VAL A 207 2.62 -4.05 -11.28
CA VAL A 207 2.19 -4.99 -12.35
C VAL A 207 1.68 -6.28 -11.72
N TYR A 208 2.44 -6.89 -10.81
CA TYR A 208 2.06 -8.10 -10.09
C TYR A 208 0.69 -7.98 -9.40
N LEU A 209 0.44 -6.86 -8.69
CA LEU A 209 -0.85 -6.62 -8.04
C LEU A 209 -2.02 -6.60 -9.01
N LYS A 210 -1.82 -6.13 -10.25
CA LYS A 210 -2.85 -6.06 -11.28
C LYS A 210 -3.03 -7.37 -12.04
N THR A 211 -1.94 -8.00 -12.43
CA THR A 211 -1.93 -9.15 -13.35
C THR A 211 -2.07 -10.49 -12.64
N VAL A 212 -1.36 -10.67 -11.54
CA VAL A 212 -1.36 -11.93 -10.77
C VAL A 212 -2.41 -11.90 -9.66
N CYS A 213 -2.48 -10.80 -8.90
CA CYS A 213 -3.47 -10.67 -7.83
C CYS A 213 -4.83 -10.17 -8.29
N HIS A 214 -4.99 -9.77 -9.57
CA HIS A 214 -6.23 -9.25 -10.17
C HIS A 214 -6.89 -8.12 -9.37
N LEU A 215 -6.08 -7.29 -8.71
CA LEU A 215 -6.60 -6.17 -7.93
C LEU A 215 -7.10 -5.05 -8.86
N LYS A 216 -8.24 -4.45 -8.51
CA LYS A 216 -8.71 -3.22 -9.18
C LYS A 216 -7.69 -2.11 -9.03
N ALA A 217 -7.56 -1.25 -10.03
CA ALA A 217 -6.58 -0.16 -10.08
C ALA A 217 -6.54 0.68 -8.78
N GLY A 218 -7.70 1.07 -8.24
CA GLY A 218 -7.78 1.82 -6.99
C GLY A 218 -7.27 1.06 -5.75
N SER A 219 -7.38 -0.27 -5.73
CA SER A 219 -6.84 -1.11 -4.64
C SER A 219 -5.33 -1.27 -4.78
N ALA A 220 -4.84 -1.53 -6.01
CA ALA A 220 -3.41 -1.61 -6.30
C ALA A 220 -2.70 -0.31 -5.92
N CYS A 221 -3.23 0.86 -6.33
CA CYS A 221 -2.67 2.16 -5.94
C CYS A 221 -2.57 2.35 -4.42
N ARG A 222 -3.60 1.94 -3.66
CA ARG A 222 -3.56 2.03 -2.18
C ARG A 222 -2.50 1.12 -1.56
N TYR A 223 -2.20 -0.02 -2.18
CA TYR A 223 -1.15 -0.92 -1.73
C TYR A 223 0.23 -0.34 -2.01
N ILE A 224 0.39 0.27 -3.18
CA ILE A 224 1.58 1.05 -3.54
C ILE A 224 1.78 2.23 -2.57
N ASP A 225 0.71 2.97 -2.21
CA ASP A 225 0.79 4.03 -1.19
C ASP A 225 1.34 3.52 0.15
N CYS A 226 0.90 2.34 0.59
CA CYS A 226 1.37 1.74 1.84
C CYS A 226 2.86 1.37 1.77
N LEU A 227 3.31 0.77 0.65
CA LEU A 227 4.70 0.42 0.43
C LEU A 227 5.58 1.68 0.37
N ASN A 228 5.18 2.67 -0.42
CA ASN A 228 5.86 3.96 -0.51
C ASN A 228 6.00 4.65 0.84
N ASN A 229 4.95 4.59 1.68
CA ASN A 229 4.99 5.20 3.00
C ASN A 229 6.04 4.53 3.91
N VAL A 230 6.15 3.20 3.90
CA VAL A 230 7.14 2.47 4.70
C VAL A 230 8.55 2.77 4.21
N VAL A 231 8.80 2.76 2.89
CA VAL A 231 10.11 3.08 2.31
C VAL A 231 10.50 4.53 2.60
N ARG A 232 9.56 5.47 2.50
CA ARG A 232 9.80 6.88 2.86
C ARG A 232 10.17 7.05 4.33
N ILE A 233 9.50 6.33 5.23
CA ILE A 233 9.83 6.34 6.66
C ILE A 233 11.23 5.74 6.89
N SER A 234 11.56 4.65 6.20
CA SER A 234 12.90 4.04 6.28
C SER A 234 13.99 5.00 5.82
N PHE A 235 13.76 5.73 4.73
CA PHE A 235 14.65 6.78 4.27
C PHE A 235 14.79 7.92 5.30
N ASN A 236 13.68 8.43 5.82
CA ASN A 236 13.70 9.52 6.82
C ASN A 236 14.41 9.11 8.12
N ASN A 237 14.42 7.82 8.45
CA ASN A 237 15.11 7.26 9.60
C ASN A 237 16.59 6.89 9.30
N GLY A 238 17.10 7.23 8.13
CA GLY A 238 18.50 6.98 7.74
C GLY A 238 18.84 5.52 7.46
N LEU A 239 17.84 4.63 7.27
CA LEU A 239 18.05 3.22 6.99
C LEU A 239 18.45 2.95 5.53
N MET A 240 18.36 3.95 4.67
CA MET A 240 18.75 3.91 3.27
C MET A 240 19.20 5.29 2.79
N PRO A 241 20.17 5.39 1.86
CA PRO A 241 20.76 6.67 1.43
C PRO A 241 19.83 7.50 0.52
N ARG A 242 18.87 6.86 -0.14
CA ARG A 242 17.92 7.50 -1.07
C ARG A 242 16.56 6.82 -1.00
N ASN A 243 15.51 7.57 -1.27
CA ASN A 243 14.19 7.00 -1.49
C ASN A 243 14.06 6.56 -2.96
N SER A 244 14.26 5.28 -3.22
CA SER A 244 14.24 4.69 -4.57
C SER A 244 12.88 4.79 -5.27
N PHE A 245 11.79 5.03 -4.53
CA PHE A 245 10.44 5.14 -5.08
C PHE A 245 9.94 6.58 -5.25
N ALA A 246 10.78 7.58 -4.92
CA ALA A 246 10.38 8.99 -4.89
C ALA A 246 9.85 9.52 -6.24
N LEU A 247 10.36 9.02 -7.35
CA LEU A 247 9.99 9.44 -8.70
C LEU A 247 8.84 8.62 -9.30
N TYR A 248 8.48 7.49 -8.70
CA TYR A 248 7.42 6.65 -9.23
C TYR A 248 6.06 7.33 -9.12
N ARG A 249 5.40 7.53 -10.26
CA ARG A 249 4.08 8.15 -10.36
C ARG A 249 3.06 7.12 -10.84
N TYR A 250 1.95 7.05 -10.15
CA TYR A 250 0.84 6.15 -10.47
C TYR A 250 -0.48 6.83 -10.12
N SER A 251 -1.51 6.45 -10.83
CA SER A 251 -2.87 6.93 -10.56
C SER A 251 -3.88 5.85 -10.92
N ALA A 252 -5.01 5.86 -10.23
CA ALA A 252 -6.16 5.09 -10.63
C ALA A 252 -7.18 5.99 -11.31
N PRO A 253 -7.88 5.51 -12.34
CA PRO A 253 -9.03 6.23 -12.90
C PRO A 253 -10.00 6.59 -11.76
N ARG A 254 -10.47 7.82 -11.77
CA ARG A 254 -11.50 8.27 -10.82
C ARG A 254 -12.84 7.71 -11.28
N GLU A 255 -13.36 6.74 -10.56
CA GLU A 255 -14.74 6.27 -10.79
C GLU A 255 -15.71 7.37 -10.34
N PRO A 256 -16.77 7.66 -11.15
CA PRO A 256 -17.81 8.61 -10.77
C PRO A 256 -18.47 8.16 -9.45
N ARG A 257 -18.69 9.10 -8.54
CA ARG A 257 -19.34 8.80 -7.27
C ARG A 257 -20.83 8.57 -7.50
N THR A 258 -21.35 7.48 -6.94
CA THR A 258 -22.77 7.16 -7.02
C THR A 258 -23.56 8.08 -6.06
N PHE A 259 -24.54 8.78 -6.59
CA PHE A 259 -25.55 9.52 -5.83
C PHE A 259 -26.94 9.30 -6.45
N LEU A 260 -27.99 9.59 -5.72
CA LEU A 260 -29.38 9.45 -6.17
C LEU A 260 -29.87 10.81 -6.69
N SER A 261 -30.51 10.83 -7.87
CA SER A 261 -31.29 11.98 -8.31
C SER A 261 -32.52 12.16 -7.41
N GLU A 262 -33.18 13.30 -7.49
CA GLU A 262 -34.42 13.57 -6.72
C GLU A 262 -35.50 12.54 -7.01
N GLU A 263 -35.64 12.17 -8.27
CA GLU A 263 -36.60 11.15 -8.71
C GLU A 263 -36.32 9.79 -8.07
N VAL A 264 -35.06 9.32 -8.15
CA VAL A 264 -34.65 8.04 -7.57
C VAL A 264 -34.77 8.08 -6.05
N LEU A 265 -34.45 9.21 -5.42
CA LEU A 265 -34.63 9.40 -3.98
C LEU A 265 -36.10 9.29 -3.58
N ARG A 266 -36.99 9.88 -4.38
CA ARG A 266 -38.47 9.79 -4.17
C ARG A 266 -38.97 8.35 -4.30
N ILE A 267 -38.56 7.63 -5.36
CA ILE A 267 -38.91 6.21 -5.54
C ILE A 267 -38.42 5.41 -4.33
N PHE A 268 -37.19 5.65 -3.89
CA PHE A 268 -36.61 4.96 -2.74
C PHE A 268 -37.40 5.21 -1.45
N GLN A 269 -37.89 6.44 -1.26
CA GLN A 269 -38.70 6.87 -0.10
C GLN A 269 -40.09 6.26 -0.12
N THR A 270 -40.75 6.22 -1.30
CA THR A 270 -42.17 5.85 -1.39
C THR A 270 -42.41 4.35 -1.61
N THR A 271 -41.39 3.60 -2.01
CA THR A 271 -41.50 2.15 -2.28
C THR A 271 -41.93 1.42 -1.00
N ARG A 272 -43.04 0.68 -1.08
CA ARG A 272 -43.50 -0.16 0.03
C ARG A 272 -42.64 -1.40 0.17
N LEU A 273 -42.06 -1.59 1.34
CA LEU A 273 -41.22 -2.73 1.67
C LEU A 273 -41.98 -3.74 2.55
N LYS A 274 -41.79 -5.03 2.26
CA LYS A 274 -42.47 -6.10 3.02
C LYS A 274 -41.78 -6.42 4.36
N SER A 275 -40.52 -6.01 4.55
CA SER A 275 -39.74 -6.34 5.73
C SER A 275 -39.46 -5.10 6.56
N ALA A 276 -39.88 -5.12 7.83
CA ALA A 276 -39.58 -4.06 8.81
C ALA A 276 -38.07 -3.78 8.93
N LYS A 277 -37.23 -4.82 8.85
CA LYS A 277 -35.77 -4.66 8.82
C LYS A 277 -35.31 -3.87 7.60
N HIS A 278 -35.84 -4.15 6.40
CA HIS A 278 -35.45 -3.42 5.19
C HIS A 278 -35.99 -1.98 5.26
N GLU A 279 -37.18 -1.77 5.82
CA GLU A 279 -37.73 -0.44 6.05
C GLU A 279 -36.84 0.37 6.98
N TYR A 280 -36.44 -0.18 8.12
CA TYR A 280 -35.51 0.48 9.04
C TYR A 280 -34.19 0.84 8.39
N HIS A 281 -33.56 -0.09 7.66
CA HIS A 281 -32.31 0.15 6.98
C HIS A 281 -32.43 1.20 5.86
N ARG A 282 -33.56 1.25 5.15
CA ARG A 282 -33.89 2.29 4.18
C ARG A 282 -34.00 3.64 4.87
N ASP A 283 -34.74 3.72 5.97
CA ASP A 283 -35.02 4.95 6.68
C ASP A 283 -33.71 5.54 7.30
N LEU A 284 -32.82 4.69 7.82
CA LEU A 284 -31.48 5.13 8.23
C LEU A 284 -30.67 5.70 7.06
N PHE A 285 -30.73 5.06 5.89
CA PHE A 285 -30.10 5.56 4.68
C PHE A 285 -30.69 6.90 4.24
N LEU A 286 -32.01 7.03 4.23
CA LEU A 286 -32.72 8.28 3.91
C LEU A 286 -32.38 9.38 4.90
N PHE A 287 -32.30 9.09 6.19
CA PHE A 287 -31.88 10.07 7.20
C PHE A 287 -30.46 10.60 6.85
N SER A 288 -29.54 9.72 6.48
CA SER A 288 -28.22 10.13 6.02
C SER A 288 -28.29 10.92 4.69
N CYS A 289 -29.23 10.61 3.78
CA CYS A 289 -29.48 11.43 2.58
C CYS A 289 -29.94 12.84 2.92
N PHE A 290 -30.77 13.02 3.95
CA PHE A 290 -31.34 14.31 4.32
C PHE A 290 -30.47 15.14 5.28
N THR A 291 -29.42 14.54 5.85
CA THR A 291 -28.54 15.22 6.82
C THR A 291 -27.08 15.25 6.39
N GLY A 292 -26.67 14.40 5.46
CA GLY A 292 -25.27 14.27 5.03
C GLY A 292 -24.36 13.57 6.06
N ILE A 293 -24.89 13.13 7.21
CA ILE A 293 -24.11 12.49 8.26
C ILE A 293 -23.66 11.09 7.79
N CYS A 294 -22.40 10.76 7.97
CA CYS A 294 -21.89 9.45 7.55
C CYS A 294 -22.24 8.35 8.56
N TYR A 295 -22.19 7.09 8.13
CA TYR A 295 -22.53 5.93 8.96
C TYR A 295 -21.86 5.95 10.34
N LYS A 296 -20.55 6.24 10.40
CA LYS A 296 -19.80 6.21 11.66
C LYS A 296 -20.26 7.33 12.62
N ASP A 297 -20.49 8.52 12.08
CA ASP A 297 -20.97 9.66 12.87
C ASP A 297 -22.43 9.42 13.34
N MET A 298 -23.27 8.85 12.47
CA MET A 298 -24.66 8.49 12.80
C MET A 298 -24.74 7.39 13.86
N ARG A 299 -23.79 6.44 13.87
CA ARG A 299 -23.72 5.36 14.87
C ARG A 299 -23.51 5.87 16.29
N TYR A 300 -22.84 7.01 16.42
CA TYR A 300 -22.53 7.63 17.71
C TYR A 300 -23.31 8.94 17.93
N LEU A 301 -24.33 9.20 17.10
CA LEU A 301 -25.19 10.37 17.25
C LEU A 301 -26.03 10.22 18.51
N THR A 302 -25.90 11.17 19.45
CA THR A 302 -26.69 11.24 20.67
C THR A 302 -27.82 12.26 20.54
N CYS A 303 -28.88 12.10 21.33
CA CYS A 303 -29.96 13.06 21.39
C CYS A 303 -29.51 14.46 21.86
N GLU A 304 -28.46 14.54 22.66
CA GLU A 304 -27.89 15.80 23.16
C GLU A 304 -27.22 16.63 22.05
N GLN A 305 -26.80 15.99 20.95
CA GLN A 305 -26.26 16.67 19.78
C GLN A 305 -27.33 17.31 18.89
N ILE A 306 -28.59 17.10 19.20
CA ILE A 306 -29.75 17.64 18.49
C ILE A 306 -30.30 18.81 19.30
N ILE A 307 -29.99 20.03 18.90
CA ILE A 307 -30.25 21.26 19.65
C ILE A 307 -31.18 22.19 18.85
N PRO A 308 -32.19 22.81 19.52
CA PRO A 308 -33.01 23.85 18.90
C PRO A 308 -32.22 25.16 18.76
N ASP A 309 -32.46 25.88 17.67
CA ASP A 309 -32.03 27.28 17.55
C ASP A 309 -33.02 28.22 18.26
N THR A 310 -32.75 29.52 18.24
CA THR A 310 -33.59 30.57 18.82
C THR A 310 -35.00 30.65 18.19
N LYS A 311 -35.18 30.05 17.01
CA LYS A 311 -36.48 29.98 16.31
C LYS A 311 -37.15 28.62 16.43
N GLY A 312 -36.61 27.73 17.25
CA GLY A 312 -37.16 26.38 17.47
C GLY A 312 -36.84 25.37 16.38
N HIS A 313 -35.97 25.70 15.38
CA HIS A 313 -35.56 24.71 14.41
C HIS A 313 -34.48 23.82 15.01
N LEU A 314 -34.58 22.53 14.76
CA LEU A 314 -33.58 21.57 15.23
C LEU A 314 -32.34 21.50 14.30
N TRP A 315 -31.20 21.41 14.93
CA TRP A 315 -29.88 21.29 14.30
C TRP A 315 -29.13 20.11 14.89
N ILE A 316 -28.28 19.48 14.07
CA ILE A 316 -27.31 18.52 14.55
C ILE A 316 -25.97 19.22 14.63
N HIS A 317 -25.36 19.20 15.82
CA HIS A 317 -23.99 19.63 16.06
C HIS A 317 -23.13 18.45 16.44
N GLY A 318 -21.97 18.29 15.79
CA GLY A 318 -21.09 17.20 16.12
C GLY A 318 -19.71 17.30 15.48
N ASN A 319 -18.85 16.39 15.90
CA ASN A 319 -17.50 16.26 15.35
C ASN A 319 -17.39 14.95 14.59
N ARG A 320 -16.73 14.98 13.43
CA ARG A 320 -16.46 13.79 12.63
C ARG A 320 -15.60 12.79 13.39
N CYS A 321 -16.11 11.60 13.64
CA CYS A 321 -15.37 10.50 14.31
C CYS A 321 -14.03 10.13 13.61
N LYS A 322 -13.90 10.41 12.31
CA LYS A 322 -12.71 10.07 11.55
C LYS A 322 -11.65 11.17 11.53
N THR A 323 -12.06 12.45 11.52
CA THR A 323 -11.17 13.59 11.23
C THR A 323 -11.22 14.68 12.28
N GLY A 324 -12.15 14.60 13.24
CA GLY A 324 -12.40 15.62 14.26
C GLY A 324 -12.93 16.94 13.67
N GLY A 325 -13.34 16.97 12.38
CA GLY A 325 -13.93 18.18 11.79
C GLY A 325 -15.33 18.42 12.32
N GLU A 326 -15.63 19.64 12.78
CA GLU A 326 -16.96 20.04 13.24
C GLU A 326 -17.93 20.09 12.06
N TYR A 327 -19.15 19.60 12.26
CA TYR A 327 -20.26 19.72 11.32
C TYR A 327 -21.51 20.22 12.01
N MET A 328 -22.29 20.99 11.25
CA MET A 328 -23.56 21.53 11.70
C MET A 328 -24.58 21.46 10.57
N VAL A 329 -25.71 20.80 10.82
CA VAL A 329 -26.74 20.58 9.80
C VAL A 329 -28.13 20.90 10.38
N LYS A 330 -28.85 21.79 9.71
CA LYS A 330 -30.24 22.04 10.00
C LYS A 330 -31.10 20.88 9.50
N PHE A 331 -32.06 20.43 10.30
CA PHE A 331 -32.97 19.37 9.89
C PHE A 331 -33.90 19.81 8.77
N LEU A 332 -33.97 18.99 7.72
CA LEU A 332 -35.06 19.03 6.78
C LEU A 332 -36.30 18.33 7.40
N PRO A 333 -37.55 18.72 7.05
CA PRO A 333 -38.77 18.10 7.61
C PRO A 333 -38.79 16.57 7.42
N ALA A 334 -38.23 16.06 6.32
CA ALA A 334 -38.14 14.63 6.07
C ALA A 334 -37.22 13.90 7.09
N ALA A 335 -36.09 14.53 7.45
CA ALA A 335 -35.20 13.97 8.46
C ALA A 335 -35.81 14.00 9.87
N LEU A 336 -36.57 15.04 10.21
CA LEU A 336 -37.30 15.13 11.48
C LEU A 336 -38.29 14.00 11.62
N ARG A 337 -39.12 13.76 10.59
CA ARG A 337 -40.10 12.65 10.62
C ARG A 337 -39.44 11.29 10.85
N LEU A 338 -38.24 11.08 10.28
CA LEU A 338 -37.50 9.84 10.48
C LEU A 338 -36.94 9.74 11.90
N LEU A 339 -36.45 10.85 12.45
CA LEU A 339 -35.95 10.90 13.82
C LEU A 339 -37.10 10.59 14.82
N GLU A 340 -38.25 11.21 14.64
CA GLU A 340 -39.41 10.99 15.50
C GLU A 340 -39.97 9.57 15.38
N LYS A 341 -40.01 9.01 14.15
CA LYS A 341 -40.45 7.63 13.91
C LYS A 341 -39.67 6.61 14.74
N TYR A 342 -38.40 6.85 14.98
CA TYR A 342 -37.53 5.92 15.70
C TYR A 342 -37.09 6.43 17.08
N ARG A 343 -37.77 7.49 17.59
CA ARG A 343 -37.49 8.04 18.90
C ARG A 343 -37.75 6.99 20.00
N GLY A 344 -36.76 6.80 20.87
CA GLY A 344 -36.85 5.84 21.97
C GLY A 344 -36.68 4.36 21.58
N THR A 345 -36.39 4.06 20.31
CA THR A 345 -36.10 2.67 19.89
C THR A 345 -34.63 2.27 20.09
N ALA A 346 -33.75 3.26 20.26
CA ALA A 346 -32.33 3.04 20.51
C ALA A 346 -32.01 3.09 22.02
N PRO A 347 -30.93 2.42 22.45
CA PRO A 347 -30.43 2.59 23.83
C PRO A 347 -30.02 4.04 24.09
N SER A 348 -30.47 4.63 25.19
CA SER A 348 -30.06 5.98 25.60
C SER A 348 -28.53 6.04 25.79
N PRO A 349 -27.81 7.10 25.37
CA PRO A 349 -28.35 8.36 24.82
C PRO A 349 -28.41 8.41 23.26
N LEU A 350 -28.30 7.29 22.56
CA LEU A 350 -28.23 7.23 21.10
C LEU A 350 -29.54 7.63 20.42
N ALA A 351 -29.43 8.31 19.28
CA ALA A 351 -30.58 8.68 18.45
C ALA A 351 -31.10 7.49 17.61
N PHE A 352 -30.21 6.55 17.23
CA PHE A 352 -30.55 5.37 16.42
C PHE A 352 -29.79 4.13 16.90
N ASP A 353 -30.44 2.96 16.87
CA ASP A 353 -29.75 1.67 17.00
C ASP A 353 -29.20 1.27 15.64
N MET A 354 -27.91 1.61 15.40
CA MET A 354 -27.26 1.44 14.09
C MET A 354 -26.77 0.01 13.86
N PRO A 355 -27.40 -0.76 12.95
CA PRO A 355 -26.93 -2.09 12.56
C PRO A 355 -25.52 -2.04 11.91
N LYS A 356 -24.84 -3.19 11.83
CA LYS A 356 -23.56 -3.29 11.13
C LYS A 356 -23.68 -2.77 9.68
N LEU A 357 -22.70 -2.00 9.21
CA LEU A 357 -22.70 -1.40 7.87
C LEU A 357 -22.89 -2.44 6.75
N SER A 358 -22.29 -3.63 6.91
CA SER A 358 -22.47 -4.75 5.97
C SER A 358 -23.92 -5.21 5.86
N SER A 359 -24.64 -5.25 6.99
CA SER A 359 -26.08 -5.60 7.04
C SER A 359 -26.92 -4.56 6.31
N ILE A 360 -26.67 -3.27 6.55
CA ILE A 360 -27.37 -2.18 5.86
C ILE A 360 -27.09 -2.26 4.35
N ASN A 361 -25.83 -2.39 3.93
CA ASN A 361 -25.49 -2.48 2.51
C ASN A 361 -26.11 -3.73 1.83
N CYS A 362 -26.23 -4.84 2.53
CA CYS A 362 -26.95 -6.02 2.02
C CYS A 362 -28.44 -5.73 1.81
N SER A 363 -29.07 -5.05 2.76
CA SER A 363 -30.48 -4.62 2.62
C SER A 363 -30.66 -3.60 1.48
N LEU A 364 -29.78 -2.59 1.39
CA LEU A 364 -29.82 -1.60 0.31
C LEU A 364 -29.76 -2.25 -1.07
N ARG A 365 -28.91 -3.28 -1.25
CA ARG A 365 -28.86 -4.03 -2.52
C ARG A 365 -30.18 -4.71 -2.88
N ARG A 366 -30.89 -5.24 -1.89
CA ARG A 366 -32.22 -5.86 -2.10
C ARG A 366 -33.29 -4.80 -2.38
N ILE A 367 -33.26 -3.69 -1.64
CA ILE A 367 -34.18 -2.58 -1.80
C ILE A 367 -34.02 -1.94 -3.18
N THR A 368 -32.79 -1.68 -3.65
CA THR A 368 -32.54 -1.12 -4.98
C THR A 368 -33.08 -2.02 -6.09
N LYS A 369 -32.90 -3.35 -5.94
CA LYS A 369 -33.48 -4.30 -6.90
C LYS A 369 -35.03 -4.24 -6.89
N GLN A 370 -35.66 -4.10 -5.71
CA GLN A 370 -37.11 -3.97 -5.59
C GLN A 370 -37.64 -2.65 -6.17
N CYS A 371 -36.85 -1.56 -6.06
CA CYS A 371 -37.12 -0.26 -6.67
C CYS A 371 -36.87 -0.18 -8.18
N GLY A 372 -36.38 -1.24 -8.82
CA GLY A 372 -36.00 -1.21 -10.24
C GLY A 372 -34.73 -0.41 -10.52
N ILE A 373 -33.90 -0.13 -9.51
CA ILE A 373 -32.66 0.65 -9.63
C ILE A 373 -31.50 -0.27 -9.95
N SER A 374 -30.90 -0.15 -11.13
CA SER A 374 -29.80 -0.99 -11.61
C SER A 374 -28.44 -0.63 -10.97
N ARG A 375 -28.30 0.59 -10.42
CA ARG A 375 -27.04 1.07 -9.83
C ARG A 375 -26.78 0.43 -8.48
N HIS A 376 -25.50 0.11 -8.20
CA HIS A 376 -25.06 -0.37 -6.90
C HIS A 376 -25.01 0.79 -5.90
N ILE A 377 -25.91 0.81 -4.94
CA ILE A 377 -26.00 1.82 -3.88
C ILE A 377 -25.42 1.25 -2.59
N THR A 378 -24.50 1.97 -1.98
CA THR A 378 -23.99 1.71 -0.63
C THR A 378 -24.41 2.84 0.31
N PHE A 379 -24.34 2.62 1.62
CA PHE A 379 -24.70 3.64 2.60
C PHE A 379 -23.96 4.97 2.39
N HIS A 380 -22.71 4.91 1.87
CA HIS A 380 -21.94 6.13 1.60
C HIS A 380 -22.52 7.00 0.47
N ALA A 381 -23.32 6.41 -0.43
CA ALA A 381 -24.03 7.16 -1.47
C ALA A 381 -25.02 8.18 -0.89
N ALA A 382 -25.54 7.96 0.32
CA ALA A 382 -26.42 8.91 1.00
C ALA A 382 -25.77 10.29 1.18
N ARG A 383 -24.52 10.30 1.65
CA ARG A 383 -23.78 11.55 1.82
C ARG A 383 -23.44 12.23 0.50
N HIS A 384 -23.20 11.46 -0.57
CA HIS A 384 -23.05 11.99 -1.92
C HIS A 384 -24.37 12.61 -2.41
N THR A 385 -25.50 11.95 -2.16
CA THR A 385 -26.83 12.43 -2.50
C THR A 385 -27.13 13.74 -1.77
N PHE A 386 -26.85 13.84 -0.47
CA PHE A 386 -27.01 15.10 0.27
C PHE A 386 -26.20 16.23 -0.38
N ALA A 387 -24.89 15.99 -0.57
CA ALA A 387 -24.00 17.01 -1.09
C ALA A 387 -24.37 17.46 -2.51
N THR A 388 -24.62 16.51 -3.41
CA THR A 388 -24.87 16.81 -4.83
C THR A 388 -26.32 17.20 -5.07
N THR A 389 -27.28 16.32 -4.71
CA THR A 389 -28.69 16.47 -5.08
C THR A 389 -29.44 17.45 -4.21
N LEU A 390 -29.22 17.43 -2.90
CA LEU A 390 -29.99 18.27 -1.97
C LEU A 390 -29.31 19.59 -1.61
N CYS A 391 -28.00 19.75 -1.92
CA CYS A 391 -27.30 20.99 -1.63
C CYS A 391 -26.78 21.68 -2.88
N LEU A 392 -25.82 21.11 -3.58
CA LEU A 392 -25.16 21.80 -4.70
C LEU A 392 -26.12 22.04 -5.88
N SER A 393 -26.96 21.07 -6.24
CA SER A 393 -27.99 21.25 -7.29
C SER A 393 -29.04 22.27 -6.92
N GLN A 394 -29.23 22.55 -5.63
CA GLN A 394 -30.15 23.60 -5.13
C GLN A 394 -29.44 24.94 -4.92
N GLY A 395 -28.20 25.09 -5.41
CA GLY A 395 -27.46 26.34 -5.37
C GLY A 395 -26.81 26.67 -4.02
N ILE A 396 -26.73 25.72 -3.09
CA ILE A 396 -25.98 25.93 -1.84
C ILE A 396 -24.48 26.02 -2.16
N PRO A 397 -23.76 27.08 -1.72
CA PRO A 397 -22.33 27.24 -2.01
C PRO A 397 -21.48 26.07 -1.48
N LEU A 398 -20.46 25.70 -2.24
CA LEU A 398 -19.55 24.58 -1.91
C LEU A 398 -18.91 24.73 -0.52
N SER A 399 -18.58 25.97 -0.12
CA SER A 399 -18.03 26.29 1.20
C SER A 399 -19.01 25.97 2.34
N THR A 400 -20.30 26.28 2.12
CA THR A 400 -21.37 25.95 3.08
C THR A 400 -21.57 24.45 3.18
N VAL A 401 -21.61 23.73 2.04
CA VAL A 401 -21.71 22.27 2.01
C VAL A 401 -20.49 21.63 2.71
N SER A 402 -19.29 22.20 2.53
CA SER A 402 -18.07 21.74 3.20
C SER A 402 -18.19 21.81 4.73
N LYS A 403 -18.75 22.89 5.26
CA LYS A 403 -19.04 23.10 6.69
C LYS A 403 -20.08 22.10 7.18
N MET A 404 -21.21 21.98 6.46
CA MET A 404 -22.28 21.03 6.79
C MET A 404 -21.75 19.59 6.86
N LEU A 405 -20.81 19.24 6.01
CA LEU A 405 -20.20 17.92 5.96
C LEU A 405 -19.02 17.75 6.94
N GLY A 406 -18.54 18.78 7.61
CA GLY A 406 -17.38 18.74 8.50
C GLY A 406 -16.08 18.36 7.80
N HIS A 407 -15.85 18.89 6.61
CA HIS A 407 -14.58 18.73 5.90
C HIS A 407 -13.57 19.77 6.36
N LYS A 408 -12.37 19.34 6.76
CA LYS A 408 -11.28 20.25 7.14
C LYS A 408 -10.69 21.03 5.94
N GLN A 409 -10.82 20.45 4.73
CA GLN A 409 -10.34 21.02 3.50
C GLN A 409 -11.46 21.02 2.45
N ILE A 410 -11.66 22.16 1.79
CA ILE A 410 -12.68 22.33 0.76
C ILE A 410 -12.48 21.41 -0.45
N THR A 411 -11.22 21.05 -0.74
CA THR A 411 -10.84 20.09 -1.79
C THR A 411 -11.52 18.73 -1.62
N THR A 412 -11.81 18.33 -0.37
CA THR A 412 -12.59 17.12 -0.09
C THR A 412 -14.04 17.23 -0.55
N THR A 413 -14.59 18.46 -0.62
CA THR A 413 -15.96 18.72 -1.06
C THR A 413 -16.04 18.87 -2.58
N GLN A 414 -14.95 19.29 -3.23
CA GLN A 414 -14.89 19.44 -4.69
C GLN A 414 -15.21 18.15 -5.46
N ILE A 415 -15.04 16.99 -4.83
CA ILE A 415 -15.42 15.70 -5.43
C ILE A 415 -16.94 15.59 -5.74
N TYR A 416 -17.77 16.43 -5.11
CA TYR A 416 -19.21 16.53 -5.33
C TYR A 416 -19.60 17.61 -6.34
N ALA A 417 -18.70 18.54 -6.63
CA ALA A 417 -18.93 19.67 -7.52
C ALA A 417 -18.80 19.23 -8.99
N GLN A 418 -19.74 18.40 -9.44
CA GLN A 418 -19.94 18.14 -10.88
C GLN A 418 -20.86 19.25 -11.39
N THR A 419 -20.29 20.27 -12.03
CA THR A 419 -21.06 21.31 -12.70
C THR A 419 -21.75 20.71 -13.92
N THR A 420 -23.06 20.72 -13.93
CA THR A 420 -23.85 20.33 -15.11
C THR A 420 -24.20 21.57 -15.94
N PRO A 421 -24.44 21.46 -17.26
CA PRO A 421 -24.93 22.56 -18.06
C PRO A 421 -26.17 23.25 -17.46
N ILE A 422 -27.10 22.48 -16.92
CA ILE A 422 -28.32 22.98 -16.23
C ILE A 422 -27.95 23.89 -15.05
N MET A 423 -26.94 23.51 -14.24
CA MET A 423 -26.51 24.35 -13.10
C MET A 423 -25.90 25.68 -13.58
N ILE A 424 -25.27 25.71 -14.75
CA ILE A 424 -24.74 26.95 -15.32
C ILE A 424 -25.91 27.82 -15.81
N GLU A 425 -26.88 27.22 -16.50
CA GLU A 425 -28.10 27.89 -17.00
C GLU A 425 -28.86 28.51 -15.84
N ASP A 426 -29.24 27.72 -14.82
CA ASP A 426 -29.90 28.19 -13.60
C ASP A 426 -29.14 29.32 -12.88
N ALA A 427 -27.80 29.26 -12.88
CA ALA A 427 -26.98 30.28 -12.24
C ALA A 427 -27.01 31.61 -13.04
N ILE A 428 -26.96 31.53 -14.38
CA ILE A 428 -27.05 32.71 -15.26
C ILE A 428 -28.46 33.33 -15.21
N ASP A 429 -29.53 32.52 -15.24
CA ASP A 429 -30.92 32.99 -15.13
C ASP A 429 -31.14 33.75 -13.83
N ARG A 430 -30.56 33.32 -12.73
CA ARG A 430 -30.59 34.06 -11.46
C ARG A 430 -29.83 35.37 -11.53
N VAL A 431 -28.71 35.43 -12.24
CA VAL A 431 -27.97 36.67 -12.46
C VAL A 431 -28.80 37.62 -13.34
N GLU A 432 -29.36 37.10 -14.42
CA GLU A 432 -30.21 37.84 -15.34
C GLU A 432 -31.43 38.44 -14.62
N SER A 433 -32.13 37.64 -13.80
CA SER A 433 -33.28 38.13 -13.02
C SER A 433 -32.92 39.23 -12.00
N ARG A 434 -31.68 39.24 -11.48
CA ARG A 434 -31.18 40.27 -10.53
C ARG A 434 -30.65 41.52 -11.22
N LEU A 435 -30.09 41.36 -12.39
CA LEU A 435 -29.42 42.44 -13.15
C LEU A 435 -30.26 42.90 -14.33
N GLY A 436 -31.33 42.20 -14.68
CA GLY A 436 -32.24 42.51 -15.79
C GLY A 436 -32.74 43.96 -15.72
N GLY A 437 -32.48 44.72 -16.74
CA GLY A 437 -32.77 46.16 -16.81
C GLY A 437 -31.69 47.10 -16.31
N LYS A 438 -30.63 46.62 -15.65
CA LYS A 438 -29.50 47.49 -15.22
C LYS A 438 -28.42 47.63 -16.29
N PHE A 439 -28.33 46.69 -17.20
CA PHE A 439 -27.30 46.64 -18.27
C PHE A 439 -27.95 46.35 -19.65
N ALA A 440 -29.22 46.74 -19.84
CA ALA A 440 -29.82 46.74 -21.18
C ALA A 440 -29.11 47.79 -22.05
N VAL A 441 -28.42 47.33 -23.09
CA VAL A 441 -27.79 48.15 -24.11
C VAL A 441 -28.83 48.49 -25.17
#